data_ee6a52da4710ad96ee74c19b3783446c
#
_entry.id   ee6a52da4710ad96ee74c19b3783446c
#
_cell.length_a   1.000
_cell.length_b   1.000
_cell.length_c   1.000
_cell.angle_alpha   90.00
_cell.angle_beta   90.00
_cell.angle_gamma   90.00
#
_symmetry.space_group_name_H-M   'P 1'
#
loop_
_entity.id
_entity.type
_entity.pdbx_description
1 polymer ?
#
loop_
_entity_poly.entity_id
_entity_poly.type
_entity_poly.pdbx_seq_one_letter_code
_entity_poly.pdbx_strand_id
1 'polypeptide(L)'
;VTLSYVWGLGAKFVCVKNNLKRLSNPFGLQVFWNELSPTIKDAIILTQKLGESYLWVDSLCIVQDADEEEKTKALNDMGRVYDQGLLMICAADDRCPTDGLRGIITPRKQRYYTSKLSSSLALAASFDLSDYLKLSTYETRGWT
;
A
#
# COMPACT_ATOMS: atom_id res chain seq x y z
N VAL A 1 8.17 8.08 2.58
CA VAL A 1 6.80 7.55 2.49
C VAL A 1 6.78 6.11 2.97
N THR A 2 5.72 5.68 3.64
CA THR A 2 5.52 4.29 4.08
C THR A 2 4.26 3.72 3.45
N LEU A 3 4.21 2.40 3.20
CA LEU A 3 3.03 1.71 2.68
C LEU A 3 2.47 0.75 3.73
N SER A 4 1.22 0.96 4.11
CA SER A 4 0.42 0.02 4.91
C SER A 4 -0.61 -0.67 4.01
N TYR A 5 -0.50 -1.99 3.84
CA TYR A 5 -1.37 -2.78 2.96
C TYR A 5 -1.51 -4.22 3.43
N VAL A 6 -2.53 -4.92 2.95
CA VAL A 6 -2.67 -6.37 3.16
C VAL A 6 -1.92 -7.11 2.06
N TRP A 7 -1.10 -8.07 2.44
CA TRP A 7 -0.30 -8.85 1.46
C TRP A 7 -1.15 -9.71 0.51
N GLY A 8 -2.42 -9.96 0.83
CA GLY A 8 -3.33 -10.80 0.04
C GLY A 8 -3.03 -12.30 0.17
N LEU A 9 -3.72 -13.12 -0.61
CA LEU A 9 -3.51 -14.57 -0.73
C LEU A 9 -2.69 -14.86 -1.99
N GLY A 10 -1.77 -15.84 -1.94
CA GLY A 10 -0.97 -16.29 -3.09
C GLY A 10 0.53 -16.00 -2.99
N ALA A 11 1.26 -16.42 -4.03
CA ALA A 11 2.70 -16.20 -4.15
C ALA A 11 3.01 -14.70 -4.23
N LYS A 12 3.93 -14.23 -3.41
CA LYS A 12 4.29 -12.83 -3.31
C LYS A 12 5.77 -12.67 -3.49
N PHE A 13 6.14 -11.63 -4.21
CA PHE A 13 7.51 -11.20 -4.25
C PHE A 13 7.85 -10.50 -2.94
N VAL A 14 8.83 -11.04 -2.23
CA VAL A 14 9.31 -10.51 -0.95
C VAL A 14 10.83 -10.46 -0.94
N CYS A 15 11.40 -9.63 -0.08
CA CYS A 15 12.83 -9.62 0.16
C CYS A 15 13.23 -10.87 0.96
N VAL A 16 14.16 -11.64 0.43
CA VAL A 16 14.78 -12.81 1.06
C VAL A 16 16.30 -12.74 0.90
N LYS A 17 17.06 -13.50 1.71
CA LYS A 17 18.53 -13.54 1.66
C LYS A 17 19.06 -13.75 0.22
N ASN A 18 18.37 -14.59 -0.56
CA ASN A 18 18.78 -14.92 -1.92
C ASN A 18 18.66 -13.75 -2.91
N ASN A 19 17.68 -12.87 -2.77
CA ASN A 19 17.45 -11.74 -3.68
C ASN A 19 17.92 -10.39 -3.12
N LEU A 20 18.27 -10.31 -1.85
CA LEU A 20 18.67 -9.09 -1.14
C LEU A 20 19.78 -8.32 -1.87
N LYS A 21 20.86 -9.02 -2.25
CA LYS A 21 21.99 -8.40 -2.95
C LYS A 21 21.56 -7.76 -4.27
N ARG A 22 20.63 -8.38 -4.99
CA ARG A 22 20.12 -7.84 -6.26
C ARG A 22 19.19 -6.66 -6.04
N LEU A 23 18.32 -6.73 -5.04
CA LEU A 23 17.43 -5.63 -4.65
C LEU A 23 18.21 -4.40 -4.19
N SER A 24 19.35 -4.58 -3.50
CA SER A 24 20.19 -3.49 -3.01
C SER A 24 21.01 -2.77 -4.08
N ASN A 25 21.06 -3.30 -5.31
CA ASN A 25 21.75 -2.64 -6.40
C ASN A 25 20.88 -1.53 -7.04
N PRO A 26 21.49 -0.50 -7.63
CA PRO A 26 20.75 0.49 -8.42
C PRO A 26 19.89 -0.22 -9.47
N PHE A 27 18.63 0.20 -9.58
CA PHE A 27 17.62 -0.40 -10.48
C PHE A 27 17.29 -1.87 -10.19
N GLY A 28 17.75 -2.44 -9.06
CA GLY A 28 17.53 -3.84 -8.70
C GLY A 28 16.04 -4.23 -8.67
N LEU A 29 15.19 -3.33 -8.18
CA LEU A 29 13.75 -3.57 -8.12
C LEU A 29 13.08 -3.63 -9.51
N GLN A 30 13.63 -2.96 -10.53
CA GLN A 30 13.07 -2.97 -11.89
C GLN A 30 13.10 -4.38 -12.51
N VAL A 31 14.08 -5.18 -12.13
CA VAL A 31 14.19 -6.57 -12.61
C VAL A 31 13.01 -7.42 -12.18
N PHE A 32 12.48 -7.12 -10.99
CA PHE A 32 11.37 -7.84 -10.38
C PHE A 32 10.02 -7.12 -10.55
N TRP A 33 9.99 -6.07 -11.39
CA TRP A 33 8.79 -5.24 -11.54
C TRP A 33 7.52 -6.04 -11.82
N ASN A 34 7.59 -7.06 -12.67
CA ASN A 34 6.43 -7.86 -13.04
C ASN A 34 5.94 -8.77 -11.90
N GLU A 35 6.80 -9.08 -10.94
CA GLU A 35 6.50 -9.92 -9.78
C GLU A 35 5.87 -9.12 -8.63
N LEU A 36 6.02 -7.78 -8.63
CA LEU A 36 5.44 -6.92 -7.61
C LEU A 36 3.93 -6.90 -7.70
N SER A 37 3.27 -6.84 -6.53
CA SER A 37 1.81 -6.65 -6.48
C SER A 37 1.40 -5.30 -7.09
N PRO A 38 0.20 -5.20 -7.67
CA PRO A 38 -0.32 -3.93 -8.17
C PRO A 38 -0.31 -2.82 -7.12
N THR A 39 -0.60 -3.13 -5.86
CA THR A 39 -0.57 -2.17 -4.75
C THR A 39 0.82 -1.56 -4.54
N ILE A 40 1.88 -2.38 -4.59
CA ILE A 40 3.26 -1.90 -4.45
C ILE A 40 3.64 -1.03 -5.67
N LYS A 41 3.31 -1.46 -6.89
CA LYS A 41 3.55 -0.68 -8.11
C LYS A 41 2.90 0.69 -8.05
N ASP A 42 1.63 0.73 -7.65
CA ASP A 42 0.88 1.97 -7.52
C ASP A 42 1.44 2.87 -6.42
N ALA A 43 1.87 2.30 -5.29
CA ALA A 43 2.52 3.06 -4.22
C ALA A 43 3.84 3.69 -4.69
N ILE A 44 4.66 2.97 -5.48
CA ILE A 44 5.87 3.51 -6.09
C ILE A 44 5.52 4.69 -7.01
N ILE A 45 4.55 4.52 -7.90
CA ILE A 45 4.11 5.58 -8.83
C ILE A 45 3.55 6.78 -8.07
N LEU A 46 2.76 6.55 -7.01
CA LEU A 46 2.23 7.63 -6.18
C LEU A 46 3.34 8.39 -5.47
N THR A 47 4.30 7.68 -4.87
CA THR A 47 5.47 8.28 -4.22
C THR A 47 6.24 9.20 -5.18
N GLN A 48 6.49 8.73 -6.41
CA GLN A 48 7.13 9.55 -7.43
C GLN A 48 6.30 10.77 -7.84
N LYS A 49 4.98 10.63 -7.98
CA LYS A 49 4.07 11.76 -8.30
C LYS A 49 4.01 12.80 -7.19
N LEU A 50 4.24 12.40 -5.94
CA LEU A 50 4.34 13.32 -4.80
C LEU A 50 5.70 14.03 -4.72
N GLY A 51 6.65 13.69 -5.60
CA GLY A 51 8.01 14.25 -5.58
C GLY A 51 8.92 13.60 -4.54
N GLU A 52 8.50 12.48 -3.95
CA GLU A 52 9.26 11.78 -2.92
C GLU A 52 10.17 10.70 -3.51
N SER A 53 11.32 10.49 -2.87
CA SER A 53 12.37 9.60 -3.36
C SER A 53 12.40 8.23 -2.66
N TYR A 54 11.77 8.11 -1.50
CA TYR A 54 11.88 6.91 -0.66
C TYR A 54 10.51 6.37 -0.29
N LEU A 55 10.31 5.08 -0.57
CA LEU A 55 9.13 4.32 -0.16
C LEU A 55 9.56 3.11 0.67
N TRP A 56 9.07 3.01 1.89
CA TRP A 56 9.25 1.83 2.72
C TRP A 56 8.05 0.88 2.57
N VAL A 57 8.36 -0.39 2.31
CA VAL A 57 7.37 -1.48 2.16
C VAL A 57 7.89 -2.66 2.96
N ASP A 58 7.15 -3.14 3.94
CA ASP A 58 7.55 -4.22 4.85
C ASP A 58 8.04 -5.46 4.12
N SER A 59 7.31 -5.91 3.10
CA SER A 59 7.66 -7.11 2.33
C SER A 59 8.96 -6.97 1.52
N LEU A 60 9.41 -5.75 1.22
CA LEU A 60 10.62 -5.47 0.45
C LEU A 60 11.78 -4.95 1.30
N CYS A 61 11.49 -4.29 2.41
CA CYS A 61 12.49 -3.66 3.27
C CYS A 61 12.90 -4.53 4.46
N ILE A 62 12.13 -5.57 4.77
CA ILE A 62 12.44 -6.57 5.80
C ILE A 62 12.78 -7.89 5.11
N VAL A 63 13.92 -8.50 5.48
CA VAL A 63 14.32 -9.81 4.97
C VAL A 63 13.44 -10.88 5.60
N GLN A 64 12.56 -11.51 4.80
CA GLN A 64 11.49 -12.38 5.31
C GLN A 64 11.98 -13.75 5.82
N ASP A 65 13.12 -14.21 5.34
CA ASP A 65 13.82 -15.42 5.76
C ASP A 65 15.06 -15.13 6.64
N ALA A 66 15.10 -13.93 7.28
CA ALA A 66 16.08 -13.60 8.30
C ALA A 66 15.94 -14.53 9.52
N ASP A 67 16.98 -14.61 10.34
CA ASP A 67 16.86 -15.33 11.62
C ASP A 67 15.87 -14.61 12.57
N GLU A 68 15.41 -15.32 13.60
CA GLU A 68 14.38 -14.81 14.52
C GLU A 68 14.77 -13.54 15.24
N GLU A 69 16.06 -13.34 15.54
CA GLU A 69 16.54 -12.16 16.24
C GLU A 69 16.46 -10.92 15.32
N GLU A 70 17.00 -11.04 14.10
CA GLU A 70 16.96 -9.95 13.11
C GLU A 70 15.51 -9.59 12.74
N LYS A 71 14.66 -10.61 12.56
CA LYS A 71 13.25 -10.42 12.23
C LYS A 71 12.47 -9.74 13.35
N THR A 72 12.67 -10.19 14.59
CA THR A 72 12.03 -9.60 15.77
C THR A 72 12.43 -8.13 15.93
N LYS A 73 13.72 -7.82 15.74
CA LYS A 73 14.20 -6.45 15.78
C LYS A 73 13.52 -5.59 14.69
N ALA A 74 13.48 -6.06 13.45
CA ALA A 74 12.84 -5.34 12.35
C ALA A 74 11.35 -5.09 12.61
N LEU A 75 10.63 -6.08 13.16
CA LEU A 75 9.22 -5.94 13.52
C LEU A 75 8.99 -4.94 14.67
N ASN A 76 9.86 -4.95 15.68
CA ASN A 76 9.79 -3.99 16.80
C ASN A 76 10.07 -2.55 16.34
N ASP A 77 10.92 -2.38 15.32
CA ASP A 77 11.24 -1.06 14.76
C ASP A 77 10.16 -0.53 13.80
N MET A 78 9.21 -1.37 13.35
CA MET A 78 8.17 -0.96 12.38
C MET A 78 7.36 0.25 12.83
N GLY A 79 6.94 0.29 14.10
CA GLY A 79 6.21 1.43 14.66
C GLY A 79 6.95 2.75 14.46
N ARG A 80 8.25 2.76 14.73
CA ARG A 80 9.10 3.95 14.53
C ARG A 80 9.22 4.35 13.05
N VAL A 81 9.26 3.36 12.14
CA VAL A 81 9.32 3.64 10.70
C VAL A 81 8.04 4.32 10.24
N TYR A 82 6.87 3.87 10.71
CA TYR A 82 5.60 4.51 10.40
C TYR A 82 5.48 5.91 11.01
N ASP A 83 5.88 6.10 12.27
CA ASP A 83 5.85 7.40 12.96
C ASP A 83 6.78 8.44 12.33
N GLN A 84 7.93 8.02 11.83
CA GLN A 84 8.91 8.91 11.21
C GLN A 84 8.65 9.13 9.71
N GLY A 85 7.70 8.43 9.14
CA GLY A 85 7.30 8.59 7.74
C GLY A 85 6.66 9.96 7.50
N LEU A 86 7.11 10.69 6.48
CA LEU A 86 6.48 11.96 6.07
C LEU A 86 5.00 11.75 5.72
N LEU A 87 4.67 10.63 5.12
CA LEU A 87 3.33 10.24 4.69
C LEU A 87 3.20 8.72 4.74
N MET A 88 2.07 8.24 5.23
CA MET A 88 1.68 6.83 5.14
C MET A 88 0.60 6.65 4.08
N ILE A 89 0.90 5.83 3.05
CA ILE A 89 -0.09 5.36 2.10
C ILE A 89 -0.82 4.17 2.75
N CYS A 90 -2.12 4.30 2.96
CA CYS A 90 -2.94 3.25 3.53
C CYS A 90 -3.84 2.62 2.47
N ALA A 91 -3.58 1.35 2.11
CA ALA A 91 -4.43 0.59 1.20
C ALA A 91 -5.60 -0.01 2.00
N ALA A 92 -6.61 0.81 2.31
CA ALA A 92 -7.75 0.40 3.12
C ALA A 92 -8.79 -0.44 2.36
N ASP A 93 -8.86 -0.34 1.02
CA ASP A 93 -9.79 -1.11 0.19
C ASP A 93 -9.15 -2.42 -0.27
N ASP A 94 -9.12 -3.39 0.61
CA ASP A 94 -8.49 -4.71 0.43
C ASP A 94 -9.42 -5.79 -0.14
N ARG A 95 -10.66 -5.40 -0.52
CA ARG A 95 -11.63 -6.32 -1.12
C ARG A 95 -11.19 -6.93 -2.46
N CYS A 96 -10.18 -6.31 -3.09
CA CYS A 96 -9.53 -6.82 -4.30
C CYS A 96 -8.02 -6.54 -4.23
N PRO A 97 -7.21 -7.40 -3.60
CA PRO A 97 -5.75 -7.23 -3.50
C PRO A 97 -5.04 -7.11 -4.86
N THR A 98 -5.72 -7.54 -5.94
CA THR A 98 -5.22 -7.48 -7.32
C THR A 98 -5.48 -6.16 -8.00
N ASP A 99 -6.31 -5.27 -7.45
CA ASP A 99 -6.75 -4.04 -8.12
C ASP A 99 -5.79 -2.85 -7.90
N GLY A 100 -4.79 -2.98 -7.05
CA GLY A 100 -3.86 -1.90 -6.72
C GLY A 100 -4.51 -0.76 -5.92
N LEU A 101 -3.88 0.43 -5.95
CA LEU A 101 -4.42 1.65 -5.34
C LEU A 101 -5.31 2.37 -6.35
N ARG A 102 -6.61 2.35 -6.12
CA ARG A 102 -7.58 2.98 -7.02
C ARG A 102 -7.33 4.48 -7.16
N GLY A 103 -7.26 4.95 -8.38
CA GLY A 103 -7.01 6.34 -8.74
C GLY A 103 -5.55 6.63 -9.11
N ILE A 104 -4.68 5.62 -9.11
CA ILE A 104 -3.29 5.73 -9.57
C ILE A 104 -3.18 5.25 -11.02
N ILE A 105 -3.32 3.94 -11.26
CA ILE A 105 -3.41 3.34 -12.59
C ILE A 105 -4.87 2.96 -12.88
N THR A 106 -5.51 2.23 -11.96
CA THR A 106 -6.91 1.83 -12.08
C THR A 106 -7.82 2.99 -11.69
N PRO A 107 -8.79 3.40 -12.54
CA PRO A 107 -9.71 4.48 -12.22
C PRO A 107 -10.48 4.22 -10.93
N ARG A 108 -10.75 5.28 -10.17
CA ARG A 108 -11.64 5.17 -9.01
C ARG A 108 -13.05 4.84 -9.48
N LYS A 109 -13.68 3.82 -8.90
CA LYS A 109 -15.13 3.65 -9.02
C LYS A 109 -15.78 4.80 -8.26
N GLN A 110 -16.70 5.49 -8.95
CA GLN A 110 -17.50 6.56 -8.36
C GLN A 110 -18.33 5.98 -7.20
N ARG A 111 -18.15 6.52 -6.00
CA ARG A 111 -18.80 6.01 -4.76
C ARG A 111 -19.82 6.99 -4.22
N TYR A 112 -20.34 7.87 -5.03
CA TYR A 112 -21.44 8.72 -4.66
C TYR A 112 -22.64 8.41 -5.53
N TYR A 113 -23.79 8.43 -4.92
CA TYR A 113 -25.06 8.33 -5.63
C TYR A 113 -25.46 9.73 -6.06
N THR A 114 -25.67 9.92 -7.36
CA THR A 114 -26.20 11.18 -7.87
C THR A 114 -27.62 10.97 -8.36
N SER A 115 -28.53 11.85 -7.93
CA SER A 115 -29.88 11.92 -8.46
C SER A 115 -30.08 13.30 -9.07
N LYS A 116 -30.40 13.36 -10.35
CA LYS A 116 -30.79 14.62 -11.02
C LYS A 116 -32.22 14.97 -10.63
N LEU A 117 -32.39 16.14 -10.04
CA LEU A 117 -33.71 16.69 -9.69
C LEU A 117 -34.26 17.58 -10.82
N SER A 118 -33.37 18.24 -11.59
CA SER A 118 -33.70 19.05 -12.75
C SER A 118 -32.53 19.10 -13.74
N SER A 119 -32.66 19.86 -14.82
CA SER A 119 -31.56 20.09 -15.77
C SER A 119 -30.34 20.80 -15.15
N SER A 120 -30.54 21.55 -14.06
CA SER A 120 -29.49 22.36 -13.39
C SER A 120 -29.19 21.93 -11.98
N LEU A 121 -29.91 20.97 -11.40
CA LEU A 121 -29.75 20.54 -10.00
C LEU A 121 -29.59 19.03 -9.89
N ALA A 122 -28.52 18.61 -9.23
CA ALA A 122 -28.30 17.22 -8.87
C ALA A 122 -27.94 17.13 -7.37
N LEU A 123 -28.46 16.11 -6.71
CA LEU A 123 -28.04 15.72 -5.36
C LEU A 123 -26.95 14.66 -5.46
N ALA A 124 -25.93 14.78 -4.63
CA ALA A 124 -24.93 13.75 -4.46
C ALA A 124 -24.89 13.33 -2.98
N ALA A 125 -24.96 12.03 -2.73
CA ALA A 125 -24.74 11.44 -1.41
C ALA A 125 -23.39 10.70 -1.44
N SER A 126 -22.50 11.02 -0.49
CA SER A 126 -21.27 10.30 -0.23
C SER A 126 -21.26 9.75 1.18
N PHE A 127 -20.63 8.61 1.37
CA PHE A 127 -20.38 8.10 2.72
C PHE A 127 -19.19 8.85 3.33
N ASP A 128 -19.19 8.96 4.65
CA ASP A 128 -18.06 9.50 5.38
C ASP A 128 -16.87 8.53 5.28
N LEU A 129 -15.64 9.08 5.33
CA LEU A 129 -14.40 8.28 5.35
C LEU A 129 -14.40 7.29 6.51
N SER A 130 -14.91 7.70 7.68
CA SER A 130 -15.03 6.84 8.87
C SER A 130 -15.85 5.58 8.61
N ASP A 131 -16.93 5.68 7.82
CA ASP A 131 -17.78 4.52 7.51
C ASP A 131 -17.08 3.53 6.58
N TYR A 132 -16.19 4.01 5.70
CA TYR A 132 -15.35 3.14 4.87
C TYR A 132 -14.28 2.43 5.69
N LEU A 133 -13.63 3.13 6.61
CA LEU A 133 -12.56 2.57 7.44
C LEU A 133 -13.09 1.49 8.38
N LYS A 134 -14.25 1.69 9.02
CA LYS A 134 -14.89 0.71 9.90
C LYS A 134 -15.17 -0.66 9.27
N LEU A 135 -15.29 -0.71 7.94
CA LEU A 135 -15.53 -1.94 7.18
C LEU A 135 -14.25 -2.48 6.53
N SER A 136 -13.11 -1.86 6.79
CA SER A 136 -11.83 -2.24 6.19
C SER A 136 -11.00 -3.09 7.14
N THR A 137 -10.17 -3.98 6.59
CA THR A 137 -9.16 -4.73 7.35
C THR A 137 -8.13 -3.80 8.00
N TYR A 138 -8.07 -2.53 7.59
CA TYR A 138 -7.19 -1.53 8.17
C TYR A 138 -7.46 -1.34 9.67
N GLU A 139 -8.72 -1.23 10.09
CA GLU A 139 -9.08 -1.07 11.52
C GLU A 139 -8.77 -2.30 12.39
N THR A 140 -8.58 -3.46 11.79
CA THR A 140 -8.27 -4.69 12.56
C THR A 140 -6.77 -4.83 12.86
N ARG A 141 -5.93 -3.90 12.38
CA ARG A 141 -4.49 -3.94 12.59
C ARG A 141 -4.12 -3.32 13.92
N GLY A 142 -3.13 -3.91 14.62
CA GLY A 142 -2.74 -3.50 15.97
C GLY A 142 -2.04 -2.14 16.08
N TRP A 143 -1.81 -1.42 14.96
CA TRP A 143 -1.16 -0.09 14.91
C TRP A 143 -2.04 1.01 14.30
N THR A 144 -3.35 0.79 14.26
CA THR A 144 -4.32 1.82 13.87
C THR A 144 -4.91 2.51 15.09
#